data_bc5b9d5481715b4a059ab238050fbda7
#
_entry.id   bc5b9d5481715b4a059ab238050fbda7
#
_cell.length_a   1.000
_cell.length_b   1.000
_cell.length_c   1.000
_cell.angle_alpha   90.00
_cell.angle_beta   90.00
_cell.angle_gamma   90.00
#
_symmetry.space_group_name_H-M   'P 1'
#
loop_
_entity.id
_entity.type
_entity.pdbx_description
1 polymer ?
#
loop_
_entity_poly.entity_id
_entity_poly.type
_entity_poly.pdbx_seq_one_letter_code
_entity_poly.pdbx_strand_id
1 'polypeptide(L)'
;MEYQEFYQKLGAAIRAFRKLQNMTQKDLAQRLNRSLACVSKYEKGGVAIDVFTIYEIAAALSISPQMLLPSEGQSVQSDTLSENLPTIFRQRYLYMYLYVGERHAIVPCCMEIQHDNAHVVLYVEPQDIHDRKSCKYLMAGEITCCETNVVVNTTNPLIPGDLVLMCFSRINLIQGRNIGICTTVTPTYRFRSAKCYLSAQPVTNTETLKEQLFFTKGEISYIRKNHSLLV
;
A
#
# COMPACT_ATOMS: atom_id res chain seq x y z
N MET A 1 18.33 4.86 -17.18
CA MET A 1 18.01 6.05 -16.32
C MET A 1 19.20 7.00 -16.35
N GLU A 2 18.97 8.28 -16.61
CA GLU A 2 20.03 9.28 -16.56
C GLU A 2 20.41 9.55 -15.10
N TYR A 3 21.71 9.91 -14.88
CA TYR A 3 22.25 10.16 -13.55
C TYR A 3 21.44 11.16 -12.73
N GLN A 4 20.98 12.23 -13.35
CA GLN A 4 20.21 13.28 -12.67
C GLN A 4 18.76 12.81 -12.33
N GLU A 5 18.15 12.05 -13.20
CA GLU A 5 16.83 11.45 -12.98
C GLU A 5 16.85 10.48 -11.78
N PHE A 6 17.92 9.67 -11.66
CA PHE A 6 18.10 8.77 -10.53
C PHE A 6 18.05 9.51 -9.20
N TYR A 7 18.86 10.58 -9.04
CA TYR A 7 18.91 11.32 -7.76
C TYR A 7 17.65 12.13 -7.50
N GLN A 8 16.93 12.58 -8.53
CA GLN A 8 15.63 13.22 -8.37
C GLN A 8 14.59 12.22 -7.82
N LYS A 9 14.54 11.01 -8.36
CA LYS A 9 13.65 9.93 -7.87
C LYS A 9 14.01 9.51 -6.45
N LEU A 10 15.30 9.30 -6.17
CA LEU A 10 15.80 8.99 -4.83
C LEU A 10 15.44 10.09 -3.82
N GLY A 11 15.65 11.35 -4.17
CA GLY A 11 15.32 12.48 -3.31
C GLY A 11 13.81 12.62 -3.07
N ALA A 12 12.99 12.37 -4.09
CA ALA A 12 11.54 12.33 -3.96
C ALA A 12 11.08 11.23 -3.00
N ALA A 13 11.68 10.02 -3.06
CA ALA A 13 11.42 8.93 -2.13
C ALA A 13 11.79 9.32 -0.69
N ILE A 14 12.98 9.86 -0.46
CA ILE A 14 13.42 10.35 0.86
C ILE A 14 12.40 11.33 1.43
N ARG A 15 11.97 12.32 0.63
CA ARG A 15 10.97 13.32 1.03
C ARG A 15 9.63 12.69 1.34
N ALA A 16 9.18 11.72 0.55
CA ALA A 16 7.92 11.02 0.74
C ALA A 16 7.92 10.27 2.08
N PHE A 17 8.93 9.42 2.33
CA PHE A 17 9.02 8.66 3.57
C PHE A 17 9.19 9.54 4.81
N ARG A 18 9.95 10.61 4.72
CA ARG A 18 10.05 11.59 5.81
C ARG A 18 8.68 12.19 6.15
N LYS A 19 7.93 12.62 5.13
CA LYS A 19 6.59 13.19 5.33
C LYS A 19 5.60 12.15 5.89
N LEU A 20 5.66 10.91 5.43
CA LEU A 20 4.83 9.81 5.93
C LEU A 20 5.03 9.60 7.45
N GLN A 21 6.24 9.87 7.95
CA GLN A 21 6.55 9.77 9.37
C GLN A 21 6.34 11.09 10.13
N ASN A 22 5.67 12.08 9.50
CA ASN A 22 5.43 13.41 10.09
C ASN A 22 6.71 14.15 10.54
N MET A 23 7.87 13.77 9.97
CA MET A 23 9.14 14.44 10.26
C MET A 23 9.32 15.73 9.46
N THR A 24 9.90 16.75 10.08
CA THR A 24 10.42 17.92 9.37
C THR A 24 11.78 17.60 8.75
N GLN A 25 12.24 18.41 7.80
CA GLN A 25 13.62 18.29 7.28
C GLN A 25 14.66 18.50 8.40
N LYS A 26 14.33 19.29 9.41
CA LYS A 26 15.20 19.54 10.58
C LYS A 26 15.33 18.27 11.43
N ASP A 27 14.24 17.54 11.64
CA ASP A 27 14.26 16.28 12.40
C ASP A 27 15.12 15.23 11.69
N LEU A 28 14.96 15.08 10.38
CA LEU A 28 15.79 14.17 9.59
C LEU A 28 17.27 14.60 9.61
N ALA A 29 17.54 15.88 9.48
CA ALA A 29 18.91 16.43 9.55
C ALA A 29 19.58 16.11 10.90
N GLN A 30 18.82 16.26 11.99
CA GLN A 30 19.28 15.93 13.33
C GLN A 30 19.59 14.43 13.49
N ARG A 31 18.71 13.55 13.01
CA ARG A 31 18.92 12.09 13.04
C ARG A 31 20.13 11.64 12.24
N LEU A 32 20.38 12.30 11.12
CA LEU A 32 21.52 12.01 10.24
C LEU A 32 22.82 12.71 10.68
N ASN A 33 22.77 13.54 11.70
CA ASN A 33 23.88 14.42 12.09
C ASN A 33 24.43 15.24 10.89
N ARG A 34 23.51 15.79 10.09
CA ARG A 34 23.77 16.60 8.89
C ARG A 34 23.10 17.97 9.01
N SER A 35 23.50 18.93 8.17
CA SER A 35 22.83 20.23 8.10
C SER A 35 21.48 20.14 7.39
N LEU A 36 20.56 21.05 7.73
CA LEU A 36 19.28 21.22 7.04
C LEU A 36 19.46 21.40 5.51
N ALA A 37 20.49 22.19 5.13
CA ALA A 37 20.82 22.43 3.73
C ALA A 37 21.23 21.13 3.00
N CYS A 38 21.92 20.23 3.70
CA CYS A 38 22.31 18.93 3.16
C CYS A 38 21.08 18.06 2.87
N VAL A 39 20.17 17.92 3.84
CA VAL A 39 18.91 17.17 3.66
C VAL A 39 18.06 17.78 2.55
N SER A 40 17.96 19.11 2.48
CA SER A 40 17.25 19.78 1.39
C SER A 40 17.84 19.47 0.01
N LYS A 41 19.15 19.37 -0.11
CA LYS A 41 19.82 18.97 -1.37
C LYS A 41 19.55 17.50 -1.70
N TYR A 42 19.55 16.60 -0.70
CA TYR A 42 19.19 15.20 -0.90
C TYR A 42 17.76 15.06 -1.44
N GLU A 43 16.79 15.72 -0.80
CA GLU A 43 15.37 15.64 -1.22
C GLU A 43 15.09 16.27 -2.59
N LYS A 44 15.94 17.19 -3.04
CA LYS A 44 15.83 17.78 -4.38
C LYS A 44 16.58 16.99 -5.47
N GLY A 45 17.35 15.98 -5.08
CA GLY A 45 18.24 15.27 -6.00
C GLY A 45 19.38 16.13 -6.54
N GLY A 46 19.72 17.21 -5.82
CA GLY A 46 20.72 18.18 -6.27
C GLY A 46 22.15 17.78 -5.95
N VAL A 47 22.39 16.62 -5.36
CA VAL A 47 23.70 16.10 -5.00
C VAL A 47 23.69 14.58 -5.04
N ALA A 48 24.80 14.00 -5.46
CA ALA A 48 25.01 12.56 -5.38
C ALA A 48 25.00 12.11 -3.92
N ILE A 49 24.32 11.00 -3.65
CA ILE A 49 24.26 10.37 -2.34
C ILE A 49 25.02 9.05 -2.46
N ASP A 50 26.05 8.87 -1.65
CA ASP A 50 26.78 7.62 -1.60
C ASP A 50 25.97 6.51 -0.92
N VAL A 51 26.37 5.26 -1.17
CA VAL A 51 25.64 4.07 -0.68
C VAL A 51 25.51 4.07 0.83
N PHE A 52 26.57 4.43 1.55
CA PHE A 52 26.55 4.44 3.00
C PHE A 52 25.54 5.47 3.53
N THR A 53 25.50 6.66 2.95
CA THR A 53 24.51 7.70 3.29
C THR A 53 23.09 7.26 2.99
N ILE A 54 22.86 6.45 1.92
CA ILE A 54 21.52 5.85 1.66
C ILE A 54 21.10 4.94 2.81
N TYR A 55 22.03 4.11 3.33
CA TYR A 55 21.75 3.26 4.49
C TYR A 55 21.49 4.07 5.75
N GLU A 56 22.23 5.16 6.00
CA GLU A 56 21.97 6.07 7.13
C GLU A 56 20.58 6.70 7.03
N ILE A 57 20.19 7.17 5.83
CA ILE A 57 18.87 7.78 5.60
C ILE A 57 17.76 6.73 5.81
N ALA A 58 17.93 5.53 5.27
CA ALA A 58 16.97 4.46 5.44
C ALA A 58 16.79 4.06 6.92
N ALA A 59 17.89 3.95 7.67
CA ALA A 59 17.86 3.70 9.10
C ALA A 59 17.16 4.84 9.88
N ALA A 60 17.47 6.10 9.55
CA ALA A 60 16.83 7.26 10.16
C ALA A 60 15.33 7.32 9.89
N LEU A 61 14.90 6.79 8.73
CA LEU A 61 13.51 6.69 8.32
C LEU A 61 12.87 5.35 8.71
N SER A 62 13.60 4.45 9.39
CA SER A 62 13.12 3.11 9.79
C SER A 62 12.52 2.31 8.62
N ILE A 63 13.16 2.37 7.46
CA ILE A 63 12.75 1.65 6.24
C ILE A 63 13.92 0.83 5.68
N SER A 64 13.62 -0.12 4.79
CA SER A 64 14.68 -0.81 4.03
C SER A 64 15.32 0.14 3.01
N PRO A 65 16.66 0.11 2.81
CA PRO A 65 17.33 0.91 1.79
C PRO A 65 16.78 0.73 0.39
N GLN A 66 16.30 -0.47 0.06
CA GLN A 66 15.66 -0.78 -1.22
C GLN A 66 14.44 0.10 -1.51
N MET A 67 13.72 0.52 -0.47
CA MET A 67 12.55 1.40 -0.61
C MET A 67 12.90 2.84 -1.03
N LEU A 68 14.15 3.24 -0.85
CA LEU A 68 14.66 4.53 -1.31
C LEU A 68 15.17 4.47 -2.75
N LEU A 69 15.74 3.32 -3.14
CA LEU A 69 16.38 3.19 -4.44
C LEU A 69 15.34 3.15 -5.54
N PRO A 70 15.49 3.99 -6.59
CA PRO A 70 14.67 3.84 -7.77
C PRO A 70 14.90 2.43 -8.34
N SER A 71 13.87 1.63 -8.46
CA SER A 71 13.95 0.31 -9.07
C SER A 71 14.31 0.47 -10.54
N GLU A 72 15.61 0.27 -10.87
CA GLU A 72 16.02 0.00 -12.24
C GLU A 72 15.90 -1.50 -12.49
N GLY A 73 15.00 -1.86 -13.39
CA GLY A 73 15.09 -3.14 -14.03
C GLY A 73 14.59 -4.35 -13.26
N GLN A 74 13.47 -4.29 -12.72
CA GLN A 74 12.34 -5.07 -13.19
C GLN A 74 11.24 -4.08 -13.51
N SER A 75 11.45 -3.31 -14.55
CA SER A 75 10.34 -2.80 -15.31
C SER A 75 9.72 -4.04 -15.97
N VAL A 76 8.92 -4.73 -15.26
CA VAL A 76 7.63 -5.06 -15.84
C VAL A 76 7.18 -3.66 -16.27
N GLN A 77 7.37 -3.40 -17.54
CA GLN A 77 7.25 -2.10 -18.20
C GLN A 77 6.11 -1.34 -17.55
N SER A 78 6.37 -0.17 -16.93
CA SER A 78 5.32 0.64 -16.31
C SER A 78 4.22 0.96 -17.32
N ASP A 79 4.58 1.02 -18.60
CA ASP A 79 3.64 1.17 -19.70
C ASP A 79 2.76 -0.07 -19.88
N THR A 80 3.29 -1.29 -19.71
CA THR A 80 2.50 -2.54 -19.78
C THR A 80 1.70 -2.80 -18.50
N LEU A 81 2.12 -2.31 -17.33
CA LEU A 81 1.32 -2.38 -16.10
C LEU A 81 0.11 -1.44 -16.20
N SER A 82 0.29 -0.21 -16.68
CA SER A 82 -0.81 0.75 -16.81
C SER A 82 -1.86 0.31 -17.84
N GLU A 83 -1.44 -0.32 -18.95
CA GLU A 83 -2.35 -0.86 -19.96
C GLU A 83 -3.10 -2.10 -19.48
N ASN A 84 -2.49 -2.93 -18.63
CA ASN A 84 -3.03 -4.19 -18.16
C ASN A 84 -3.82 -4.11 -16.85
N LEU A 85 -3.71 -3.00 -16.10
CA LEU A 85 -4.47 -2.82 -14.86
C LEU A 85 -5.97 -2.67 -15.13
N PRO A 86 -6.83 -3.38 -14.39
CA PRO A 86 -8.27 -3.15 -14.43
C PRO A 86 -8.61 -1.70 -14.15
N THR A 87 -9.68 -1.20 -14.79
CA THR A 87 -10.07 0.23 -14.76
C THR A 87 -10.16 0.80 -13.35
N ILE A 88 -10.57 0.01 -12.37
CA ILE A 88 -10.66 0.45 -10.98
C ILE A 88 -9.29 0.85 -10.41
N PHE A 89 -8.23 0.13 -10.75
CA PHE A 89 -6.86 0.41 -10.27
C PHE A 89 -6.18 1.58 -11.00
N ARG A 90 -6.83 2.19 -11.99
CA ARG A 90 -6.34 3.43 -12.64
C ARG A 90 -6.75 4.69 -11.87
N GLN A 91 -7.55 4.55 -10.82
CA GLN A 91 -7.90 5.63 -9.92
C GLN A 91 -6.75 5.92 -8.96
N ARG A 92 -6.48 7.19 -8.70
CA ARG A 92 -5.45 7.58 -7.73
C ARG A 92 -5.80 7.12 -6.31
N TYR A 93 -7.07 7.12 -5.96
CA TYR A 93 -7.57 6.71 -4.66
C TYR A 93 -8.61 5.62 -4.82
N LEU A 94 -8.46 4.56 -4.03
CA LEU A 94 -9.43 3.49 -3.88
C LEU A 94 -9.79 3.35 -2.40
N TYR A 95 -11.02 2.98 -2.17
CA TYR A 95 -11.55 2.72 -0.83
C TYR A 95 -11.75 1.21 -0.68
N MET A 96 -11.10 0.65 0.32
CA MET A 96 -11.19 -0.76 0.63
C MET A 96 -11.91 -0.95 1.96
N TYR A 97 -12.75 -1.96 2.03
CA TYR A 97 -13.50 -2.32 3.22
C TYR A 97 -13.27 -3.80 3.52
N LEU A 98 -13.11 -4.13 4.80
CA LEU A 98 -13.07 -5.50 5.27
C LEU A 98 -13.87 -5.63 6.57
N TYR A 99 -14.48 -6.80 6.78
CA TYR A 99 -15.18 -7.09 8.02
C TYR A 99 -14.26 -7.79 9.01
N VAL A 100 -14.14 -7.24 10.20
CA VAL A 100 -13.34 -7.80 11.29
C VAL A 100 -14.29 -8.46 12.30
N GLY A 101 -14.44 -9.77 12.22
CA GLY A 101 -15.42 -10.54 13.01
C GLY A 101 -15.26 -10.38 14.52
N GLU A 102 -14.02 -10.35 15.04
CA GLU A 102 -13.75 -10.19 16.46
C GLU A 102 -14.19 -8.82 17.00
N ARG A 103 -14.24 -7.82 16.15
CA ARG A 103 -14.67 -6.45 16.52
C ARG A 103 -16.12 -6.18 16.10
N HIS A 104 -16.76 -7.11 15.38
CA HIS A 104 -18.07 -6.93 14.75
C HIS A 104 -18.14 -5.61 13.94
N ALA A 105 -17.08 -5.25 13.28
CA ALA A 105 -16.94 -3.95 12.64
C ALA A 105 -16.40 -4.06 11.20
N ILE A 106 -16.89 -3.18 10.34
CA ILE A 106 -16.31 -2.93 9.03
C ILE A 106 -15.18 -1.93 9.19
N VAL A 107 -13.99 -2.30 8.75
CA VAL A 107 -12.80 -1.46 8.78
C VAL A 107 -12.62 -0.81 7.41
N PRO A 108 -12.73 0.52 7.32
CA PRO A 108 -12.42 1.25 6.10
C PRO A 108 -10.91 1.42 5.95
N CYS A 109 -10.45 1.37 4.71
CA CYS A 109 -9.08 1.72 4.33
C CYS A 109 -9.11 2.60 3.10
N CYS A 110 -8.15 3.50 2.96
CA CYS A 110 -7.94 4.24 1.74
C CYS A 110 -6.61 3.82 1.14
N MET A 111 -6.60 3.45 -0.14
CA MET A 111 -5.41 3.10 -0.90
C MET A 111 -5.07 4.25 -1.84
N GLU A 112 -3.89 4.81 -1.73
CA GLU A 112 -3.36 5.80 -2.67
C GLU A 112 -2.39 5.11 -3.63
N ILE A 113 -2.74 5.06 -4.91
CA ILE A 113 -1.90 4.51 -5.97
C ILE A 113 -0.97 5.64 -6.44
N GLN A 114 0.32 5.36 -6.47
CA GLN A 114 1.33 6.32 -6.89
C GLN A 114 1.30 6.50 -8.43
N HIS A 115 1.97 7.53 -8.93
CA HIS A 115 1.98 7.88 -10.35
C HIS A 115 2.56 6.79 -11.26
N ASP A 116 3.36 5.89 -10.72
CA ASP A 116 3.94 4.76 -11.46
C ASP A 116 2.98 3.56 -11.59
N ASN A 117 1.78 3.64 -10.99
CA ASN A 117 0.79 2.56 -10.93
C ASN A 117 1.31 1.23 -10.34
N ALA A 118 2.49 1.23 -9.78
CA ALA A 118 3.14 0.07 -9.19
C ALA A 118 3.21 0.15 -7.65
N HIS A 119 3.38 1.36 -7.10
CA HIS A 119 3.48 1.56 -5.67
C HIS A 119 2.17 2.07 -5.07
N VAL A 120 1.91 1.66 -3.83
CA VAL A 120 0.72 2.07 -3.08
C VAL A 120 1.06 2.47 -1.66
N VAL A 121 0.25 3.38 -1.14
CA VAL A 121 0.17 3.68 0.29
C VAL A 121 -1.23 3.32 0.76
N LEU A 122 -1.33 2.48 1.77
CA LEU A 122 -2.59 2.05 2.37
C LEU A 122 -2.75 2.72 3.74
N TYR A 123 -3.77 3.56 3.85
CA TYR A 123 -4.20 4.21 5.08
C TYR A 123 -5.27 3.33 5.73
N VAL A 124 -4.92 2.67 6.83
CA VAL A 124 -5.79 1.70 7.50
C VAL A 124 -6.55 2.38 8.63
N GLU A 125 -7.87 2.19 8.64
CA GLU A 125 -8.78 2.69 9.68
C GLU A 125 -8.62 4.20 9.93
N PRO A 126 -8.79 5.06 8.89
CA PRO A 126 -8.82 6.51 9.08
C PRO A 126 -10.04 6.89 9.93
N GLN A 127 -9.89 7.87 10.81
CA GLN A 127 -11.03 8.39 11.62
C GLN A 127 -12.08 9.03 10.71
N ASP A 128 -11.63 9.74 9.68
CA ASP A 128 -12.44 10.22 8.57
C ASP A 128 -11.85 9.68 7.27
N ILE A 129 -12.68 9.04 6.46
CA ILE A 129 -12.25 8.46 5.18
C ILE A 129 -11.74 9.50 4.19
N HIS A 130 -12.10 10.77 4.39
CA HIS A 130 -11.62 11.90 3.61
C HIS A 130 -10.33 12.51 4.19
N ASP A 131 -10.04 12.29 5.49
CA ASP A 131 -8.77 12.68 6.13
C ASP A 131 -7.86 11.48 6.36
N ARG A 132 -7.08 11.16 5.34
CA ARG A 132 -6.14 10.04 5.38
C ARG A 132 -5.06 10.16 6.45
N LYS A 133 -4.73 11.38 6.89
CA LYS A 133 -3.72 11.62 7.92
C LYS A 133 -4.14 11.13 9.30
N SER A 134 -5.44 10.96 9.51
CA SER A 134 -6.02 10.43 10.75
C SER A 134 -6.03 8.91 10.84
N CYS A 135 -5.32 8.20 9.93
CA CYS A 135 -5.29 6.75 9.91
C CYS A 135 -4.57 6.16 11.13
N LYS A 136 -5.04 5.00 11.57
CA LYS A 136 -4.46 4.28 12.70
C LYS A 136 -3.13 3.60 12.33
N TYR A 137 -3.06 3.06 11.11
CA TYR A 137 -1.86 2.43 10.57
C TYR A 137 -1.63 2.91 9.14
N LEU A 138 -0.35 3.03 8.79
CA LEU A 138 0.08 3.35 7.45
C LEU A 138 0.91 2.19 6.94
N MET A 139 0.55 1.67 5.76
CA MET A 139 1.25 0.60 5.08
C MET A 139 1.76 1.12 3.73
N ALA A 140 2.88 0.61 3.28
CA ALA A 140 3.41 0.92 1.96
C ALA A 140 3.79 -0.37 1.23
N GLY A 141 3.66 -0.37 -0.08
CA GLY A 141 3.95 -1.56 -0.86
C GLY A 141 3.68 -1.41 -2.35
N GLU A 142 3.38 -2.53 -2.99
CA GLU A 142 3.36 -2.65 -4.43
C GLU A 142 2.10 -3.34 -4.95
N ILE A 143 1.72 -2.97 -6.18
CA ILE A 143 0.70 -3.66 -6.97
C ILE A 143 1.42 -4.50 -8.01
N THR A 144 1.06 -5.78 -8.09
CA THR A 144 1.46 -6.67 -9.17
C THR A 144 0.22 -7.11 -9.93
N CYS A 145 0.20 -6.89 -11.24
CA CYS A 145 -0.86 -7.33 -12.12
C CYS A 145 -0.38 -8.53 -12.95
N CYS A 146 -1.01 -9.69 -12.73
CA CYS A 146 -0.79 -10.90 -13.50
C CYS A 146 -1.92 -11.11 -14.51
N GLU A 147 -1.82 -12.14 -15.34
CA GLU A 147 -2.88 -12.50 -16.30
C GLU A 147 -4.21 -12.81 -15.62
N THR A 148 -4.16 -13.46 -14.45
CA THR A 148 -5.34 -13.96 -13.74
C THR A 148 -5.76 -13.12 -12.55
N ASN A 149 -4.84 -12.39 -11.94
CA ASN A 149 -5.09 -11.66 -10.69
C ASN A 149 -4.32 -10.34 -10.57
N VAL A 150 -4.79 -9.51 -9.65
CA VAL A 150 -4.09 -8.33 -9.15
C VAL A 150 -3.77 -8.57 -7.69
N VAL A 151 -2.50 -8.46 -7.35
CA VAL A 151 -2.00 -8.62 -5.99
C VAL A 151 -1.49 -7.27 -5.47
N VAL A 152 -1.95 -6.89 -4.30
CA VAL A 152 -1.44 -5.72 -3.57
C VAL A 152 -0.78 -6.22 -2.30
N ASN A 153 0.52 -6.02 -2.19
CA ASN A 153 1.32 -6.42 -1.05
C ASN A 153 1.84 -5.18 -0.33
N THR A 154 1.45 -5.00 0.93
CA THR A 154 1.86 -3.84 1.74
C THR A 154 2.39 -4.28 3.09
N THR A 155 3.38 -3.55 3.58
CA THR A 155 4.00 -3.76 4.88
C THR A 155 3.99 -2.47 5.69
N ASN A 156 4.02 -2.60 7.00
CA ASN A 156 4.14 -1.45 7.89
C ASN A 156 5.63 -1.07 8.01
N PRO A 157 6.04 0.13 7.58
CA PRO A 157 7.44 0.53 7.65
C PRO A 157 7.96 0.70 9.07
N LEU A 158 7.07 0.83 10.06
CA LEU A 158 7.43 1.03 11.47
C LEU A 158 7.39 -0.25 12.30
N ILE A 159 6.64 -1.27 11.85
CA ILE A 159 6.42 -2.52 12.59
C ILE A 159 6.81 -3.68 11.68
N PRO A 160 8.03 -4.22 11.80
CA PRO A 160 8.45 -5.38 11.03
C PRO A 160 7.51 -6.57 11.24
N GLY A 161 7.09 -7.18 10.12
CA GLY A 161 6.18 -8.33 10.15
C GLY A 161 4.69 -7.97 10.03
N ASP A 162 4.30 -6.72 10.18
CA ASP A 162 2.95 -6.29 9.80
C ASP A 162 2.81 -6.34 8.28
N LEU A 163 1.85 -7.14 7.83
CA LEU A 163 1.61 -7.39 6.42
C LEU A 163 0.12 -7.30 6.11
N VAL A 164 -0.21 -6.64 5.03
CA VAL A 164 -1.53 -6.71 4.39
C VAL A 164 -1.34 -7.15 2.93
N LEU A 165 -1.82 -8.34 2.63
CA LEU A 165 -1.83 -8.93 1.30
C LEU A 165 -3.25 -8.98 0.79
N MET A 166 -3.50 -8.39 -0.38
CA MET A 166 -4.78 -8.43 -1.05
C MET A 166 -4.65 -9.10 -2.41
N CYS A 167 -5.59 -9.96 -2.74
CA CYS A 167 -5.64 -10.65 -4.02
C CYS A 167 -7.04 -10.52 -4.63
N PHE A 168 -7.09 -10.05 -5.87
CA PHE A 168 -8.32 -9.84 -6.63
C PHE A 168 -8.26 -10.62 -7.94
N SER A 169 -9.32 -11.35 -8.29
CA SER A 169 -9.45 -11.96 -9.61
C SER A 169 -9.59 -10.86 -10.67
N ARG A 170 -8.71 -10.87 -11.67
CA ARG A 170 -8.74 -9.89 -12.76
C ARG A 170 -10.04 -9.96 -13.56
N ILE A 171 -10.56 -11.15 -13.81
CA ILE A 171 -11.84 -11.36 -14.50
C ILE A 171 -12.97 -10.73 -13.70
N ASN A 172 -13.00 -10.95 -12.38
CA ASN A 172 -14.04 -10.37 -11.53
C ASN A 172 -13.98 -8.83 -11.54
N LEU A 173 -12.79 -8.24 -11.46
CA LEU A 173 -12.61 -6.80 -11.54
C LEU A 173 -13.09 -6.22 -12.88
N ILE A 174 -12.80 -6.89 -14.01
CA ILE A 174 -13.27 -6.48 -15.33
C ILE A 174 -14.79 -6.54 -15.43
N GLN A 175 -15.43 -7.50 -14.75
CA GLN A 175 -16.88 -7.65 -14.66
C GLN A 175 -17.54 -6.73 -13.62
N GLY A 176 -16.77 -5.82 -13.00
CA GLY A 176 -17.27 -4.93 -11.95
C GLY A 176 -17.47 -5.59 -10.59
N ARG A 177 -17.01 -6.81 -10.40
CA ARG A 177 -17.01 -7.51 -9.11
C ARG A 177 -15.74 -7.17 -8.36
N ASN A 178 -15.80 -6.13 -7.54
CA ASN A 178 -14.65 -5.57 -6.84
C ASN A 178 -14.36 -6.27 -5.49
N ILE A 179 -14.56 -7.59 -5.44
CA ILE A 179 -14.35 -8.41 -4.24
C ILE A 179 -13.04 -9.18 -4.40
N GLY A 180 -12.29 -9.25 -3.32
CA GLY A 180 -11.06 -10.03 -3.21
C GLY A 180 -10.89 -10.62 -1.82
N ILE A 181 -9.74 -11.23 -1.61
CA ILE A 181 -9.29 -11.70 -0.30
C ILE A 181 -8.21 -10.76 0.23
N CYS A 182 -8.38 -10.35 1.47
CA CYS A 182 -7.38 -9.62 2.23
C CYS A 182 -6.85 -10.52 3.35
N THR A 183 -5.56 -10.77 3.36
CA THR A 183 -4.88 -11.48 4.44
C THR A 183 -4.03 -10.50 5.22
N THR A 184 -4.21 -10.49 6.54
CA THR A 184 -3.45 -9.63 7.47
C THR A 184 -2.76 -10.46 8.53
N VAL A 185 -1.64 -9.99 9.03
CA VAL A 185 -1.05 -10.51 10.27
C VAL A 185 -1.59 -9.67 11.43
N THR A 186 -2.15 -10.32 12.45
CA THR A 186 -2.63 -9.62 13.64
C THR A 186 -1.45 -9.28 14.58
N PRO A 187 -1.60 -8.31 15.50
CA PRO A 187 -0.57 -8.03 16.52
C PRO A 187 -0.19 -9.25 17.37
N THR A 188 -1.02 -10.27 17.41
CA THR A 188 -0.75 -11.56 18.09
C THR A 188 -0.12 -12.59 17.14
N TYR A 189 0.42 -12.16 16.00
CA TYR A 189 1.04 -13.00 14.96
C TYR A 189 0.11 -14.09 14.39
N ARG A 190 -1.19 -13.84 14.39
CA ARG A 190 -2.18 -14.72 13.76
C ARG A 190 -2.53 -14.20 12.37
N PHE A 191 -2.52 -15.11 11.40
CA PHE A 191 -3.03 -14.80 10.07
C PHE A 191 -4.55 -14.75 10.09
N ARG A 192 -5.09 -13.72 9.48
CA ARG A 192 -6.52 -13.57 9.25
C ARG A 192 -6.73 -13.33 7.76
N SER A 193 -7.65 -14.09 7.18
CA SER A 193 -8.13 -13.83 5.82
C SER A 193 -9.60 -13.51 5.85
N ALA A 194 -9.99 -12.47 5.14
CA ALA A 194 -11.36 -12.02 5.03
C ALA A 194 -11.66 -11.55 3.60
N LYS A 195 -12.92 -11.52 3.22
CA LYS A 195 -13.30 -10.79 2.01
C LYS A 195 -12.98 -9.31 2.18
N CYS A 196 -12.50 -8.71 1.10
CA CYS A 196 -12.40 -7.27 0.99
C CYS A 196 -13.16 -6.79 -0.25
N TYR A 197 -13.66 -5.56 -0.16
CA TYR A 197 -14.40 -4.91 -1.23
C TYR A 197 -13.71 -3.60 -1.60
N LEU A 198 -13.50 -3.37 -2.91
CA LEU A 198 -12.93 -2.14 -3.45
C LEU A 198 -14.02 -1.25 -4.05
N SER A 199 -13.89 0.05 -3.83
CA SER A 199 -14.73 1.06 -4.45
C SER A 199 -13.89 2.26 -4.90
N ALA A 200 -14.26 2.87 -6.01
CA ALA A 200 -13.66 4.12 -6.48
C ALA A 200 -14.15 5.35 -5.68
N GLN A 201 -15.26 5.21 -4.95
CA GLN A 201 -15.83 6.25 -4.11
C GLN A 201 -16.11 5.69 -2.71
N PRO A 202 -16.08 6.55 -1.66
CA PRO A 202 -16.46 6.12 -0.32
C PRO A 202 -17.87 5.53 -0.29
N VAL A 203 -18.03 4.38 0.37
CA VAL A 203 -19.33 3.74 0.56
C VAL A 203 -19.80 3.99 1.99
N THR A 204 -20.91 4.68 2.13
CA THR A 204 -21.49 5.02 3.44
C THR A 204 -22.59 4.04 3.86
N ASN A 205 -23.18 3.31 2.91
CA ASN A 205 -24.24 2.35 3.21
C ASN A 205 -23.64 1.06 3.75
N THR A 206 -23.81 0.85 5.06
CA THR A 206 -23.30 -0.32 5.79
C THR A 206 -23.94 -1.63 5.32
N GLU A 207 -25.22 -1.63 4.94
CA GLU A 207 -25.87 -2.86 4.48
C GLU A 207 -25.31 -3.32 3.14
N THR A 208 -25.08 -2.41 2.21
CA THR A 208 -24.39 -2.73 0.95
C THR A 208 -23.02 -3.34 1.20
N LEU A 209 -22.26 -2.79 2.17
CA LEU A 209 -20.94 -3.34 2.52
C LEU A 209 -21.05 -4.74 3.15
N LYS A 210 -22.05 -4.99 4.00
CA LYS A 210 -22.27 -6.32 4.60
C LYS A 210 -22.59 -7.36 3.52
N GLU A 211 -23.44 -7.02 2.54
CA GLU A 211 -23.76 -7.90 1.43
C GLU A 211 -22.51 -8.33 0.64
N GLN A 212 -21.56 -7.43 0.46
CA GLN A 212 -20.31 -7.70 -0.25
C GLN A 212 -19.30 -8.48 0.60
N LEU A 213 -19.24 -8.19 1.90
CA LEU A 213 -18.17 -8.68 2.79
C LEU A 213 -18.53 -9.97 3.52
N PHE A 214 -19.81 -10.25 3.73
CA PHE A 214 -20.22 -11.47 4.44
C PHE A 214 -20.18 -12.68 3.51
N PHE A 215 -19.85 -13.81 4.09
CA PHE A 215 -19.95 -15.08 3.37
C PHE A 215 -21.40 -15.50 3.20
N THR A 216 -21.77 -15.83 1.99
CA THR A 216 -23.08 -16.40 1.67
C THR A 216 -23.22 -17.82 2.25
N LYS A 217 -24.44 -18.31 2.38
CA LYS A 217 -24.69 -19.70 2.83
C LYS A 217 -23.99 -20.72 1.93
N GLY A 218 -23.93 -20.46 0.62
CA GLY A 218 -23.23 -21.30 -0.36
C GLY A 218 -21.73 -21.36 -0.11
N GLU A 219 -21.08 -20.19 0.09
CA GLU A 219 -19.66 -20.11 0.40
C GLU A 219 -19.31 -20.78 1.72
N ILE A 220 -20.14 -20.59 2.76
CA ILE A 220 -19.95 -21.27 4.04
C ILE A 220 -20.05 -22.78 3.88
N SER A 221 -21.03 -23.26 3.10
CA SER A 221 -21.18 -24.69 2.79
C SER A 221 -19.97 -25.22 2.03
N TYR A 222 -19.46 -24.47 1.06
CA TYR A 222 -18.26 -24.81 0.29
C TYR A 222 -17.01 -24.92 1.20
N ILE A 223 -16.82 -23.92 2.07
CA ILE A 223 -15.68 -23.91 3.04
C ILE A 223 -15.76 -25.14 3.94
N ARG A 224 -16.94 -25.46 4.48
CA ARG A 224 -17.12 -26.62 5.36
C ARG A 224 -16.86 -27.96 4.65
N LYS A 225 -17.22 -28.05 3.37
CA LYS A 225 -17.05 -29.28 2.57
C LYS A 225 -15.61 -29.46 2.09
N ASN A 226 -14.95 -28.38 1.67
CA ASN A 226 -13.67 -28.44 0.95
C ASN A 226 -12.50 -27.96 1.81
N HIS A 227 -12.77 -27.44 3.02
CA HIS A 227 -11.75 -26.83 3.92
C HIS A 227 -10.91 -25.75 3.23
N SER A 228 -11.49 -25.06 2.24
CA SER A 228 -10.85 -24.01 1.46
C SER A 228 -11.83 -22.88 1.16
N LEU A 229 -11.32 -21.70 0.91
CA LEU A 229 -12.09 -20.51 0.54
C LEU A 229 -12.00 -20.29 -0.98
N LEU A 230 -13.13 -20.15 -1.63
CA LEU A 230 -13.24 -19.72 -3.03
C LEU A 230 -14.00 -18.39 -3.06
N VAL A 231 -13.40 -17.35 -3.66
CA VAL A 231 -13.96 -15.99 -3.77
C VAL A 231 -13.88 -15.48 -5.19
#